data_d11b6bcb8201fa256866d75b87435ee6
#
_entry.id   d11b6bcb8201fa256866d75b87435ee6
#
_cell.length_a   1.000
_cell.length_b   1.000
_cell.length_c   1.000
_cell.angle_alpha   90.00
_cell.angle_beta   90.00
_cell.angle_gamma   90.00
#
_symmetry.space_group_name_H-M   'P 1'
#
loop_
_entity.id
_entity.type
_entity.pdbx_description
1 polymer ?
#
loop_
_entity_poly.entity_id
_entity_poly.type
_entity_poly.pdbx_seq_one_letter_code
_entity_poly.pdbx_strand_id
1 'polypeptide(L)'
;MRLRTALLATSLLAATPFAAKATTITGPYVDIGGGYNLTQTQHGHFADTEDGPGREKLGHRHGWTGFGAVGWGFGNGLRAEIEGDYNWSEIYSKTRGDKGSDRSYGGFVNVLYDIDLKRLFNIDVPVTPFVGVGAGYLWQNAHDVTVGNNAARSLSGTKGGFAYQGIVGAAYDIPGVPGLQMTTEYRMIGQPSSFTMGNYTASGPEGTGHASFDHRFNHQFIVGVRYAFNNAPPPPPPAPAVVPPAPTAARTYLVFFDWDGAALTGRSREIVAEAAQASTHVQTTRIEVNG
;
A
#
# COMPACT_ATOMS: atom_id res chain seq x y z
N MET A 1 -15.28 10.68 -29.50
CA MET A 1 -14.12 10.41 -30.36
C MET A 1 -12.88 10.16 -29.49
N ARG A 2 -12.31 8.96 -29.60
CA ARG A 2 -11.00 8.46 -29.11
C ARG A 2 -10.84 8.14 -27.63
N LEU A 3 -11.33 6.97 -27.27
CA LEU A 3 -11.06 6.21 -26.05
C LEU A 3 -9.83 5.28 -26.23
N ARG A 4 -8.76 5.74 -26.88
CA ARG A 4 -7.65 4.85 -27.30
C ARG A 4 -6.31 5.05 -26.60
N THR A 5 -6.23 5.93 -25.62
CA THR A 5 -4.93 6.25 -24.98
C THR A 5 -4.85 5.89 -23.48
N ALA A 6 -5.88 5.30 -22.89
CA ALA A 6 -5.88 4.96 -21.46
C ALA A 6 -5.50 3.48 -21.14
N LEU A 7 -5.14 2.68 -22.15
CA LEU A 7 -4.94 1.22 -21.99
C LEU A 7 -3.47 0.79 -22.02
N LEU A 8 -2.51 1.70 -21.98
CA LEU A 8 -1.08 1.38 -22.08
C LEU A 8 -0.32 1.33 -20.75
N ALA A 9 -1.00 1.52 -19.61
CA ALA A 9 -0.35 1.48 -18.29
C ALA A 9 -0.47 0.13 -17.57
N THR A 10 -1.17 -0.85 -18.11
CA THR A 10 -1.46 -2.12 -17.44
C THR A 10 -0.63 -3.33 -17.90
N SER A 11 0.32 -3.16 -18.79
CA SER A 11 1.03 -4.30 -19.39
C SER A 11 2.46 -4.56 -18.89
N LEU A 12 2.92 -3.90 -17.82
CA LEU A 12 4.30 -4.09 -17.31
C LEU A 12 4.39 -4.96 -16.04
N LEU A 13 3.34 -5.65 -15.64
CA LEU A 13 3.33 -6.47 -14.40
C LEU A 13 3.41 -7.98 -14.65
N ALA A 14 3.79 -8.41 -15.83
CA ALA A 14 3.91 -9.84 -16.12
C ALA A 14 5.37 -10.18 -16.45
N ALA A 15 6.22 -10.36 -15.46
CA ALA A 15 7.37 -11.28 -15.49
C ALA A 15 8.18 -11.19 -14.20
N THR A 16 7.96 -12.07 -13.25
CA THR A 16 8.96 -12.93 -12.59
C THR A 16 8.28 -13.65 -11.43
N PRO A 17 8.41 -14.97 -11.29
CA PRO A 17 7.93 -15.68 -10.11
C PRO A 17 8.98 -15.53 -8.97
N PHE A 18 9.06 -14.37 -8.37
CA PHE A 18 9.65 -14.27 -7.05
C PHE A 18 8.49 -14.39 -6.07
N ALA A 19 8.60 -15.34 -5.15
CA ALA A 19 7.68 -15.50 -4.04
C ALA A 19 7.81 -14.30 -3.09
N ALA A 20 7.31 -13.14 -3.52
CA ALA A 20 7.08 -12.01 -2.66
C ALA A 20 5.81 -12.32 -1.87
N LYS A 21 5.96 -12.51 -0.58
CA LYS A 21 4.86 -12.76 0.36
C LYS A 21 4.30 -11.40 0.73
N ALA A 22 2.98 -11.22 0.61
CA ALA A 22 2.30 -10.04 1.13
C ALA A 22 2.71 -9.80 2.58
N THR A 23 3.35 -8.65 2.85
CA THR A 23 3.96 -8.39 4.15
C THR A 23 3.12 -7.39 4.92
N THR A 24 2.67 -7.78 6.11
CA THR A 24 1.97 -6.87 7.04
C THR A 24 2.99 -5.87 7.60
N ILE A 25 2.69 -4.59 7.47
CA ILE A 25 3.56 -3.52 7.97
C ILE A 25 3.55 -3.50 9.50
N THR A 26 4.75 -3.48 10.08
CA THR A 26 4.96 -3.35 11.53
C THR A 26 5.91 -2.20 11.81
N GLY A 27 5.52 -1.27 12.70
CA GLY A 27 6.35 -0.11 13.04
C GLY A 27 6.20 1.06 12.07
N PRO A 28 7.15 2.01 12.08
CA PRO A 28 7.06 3.24 11.32
C PRO A 28 7.21 3.00 9.80
N TYR A 29 6.50 3.82 9.02
CA TYR A 29 6.63 3.86 7.57
C TYR A 29 6.44 5.28 7.04
N VAL A 30 6.90 5.50 5.83
CA VAL A 30 6.64 6.70 5.04
C VAL A 30 5.98 6.31 3.73
N ASP A 31 5.09 7.15 3.23
CA ASP A 31 4.40 6.97 1.95
C ASP A 31 4.40 8.28 1.19
N ILE A 32 4.73 8.25 -0.09
CA ILE A 32 4.67 9.40 -0.98
C ILE A 32 4.06 9.00 -2.30
N GLY A 33 3.25 9.85 -2.85
CA GLY A 33 2.63 9.56 -4.14
C GLY A 33 2.16 10.80 -4.87
N GLY A 34 1.86 10.59 -6.13
CA GLY A 34 1.31 11.61 -7.00
C GLY A 34 0.43 11.00 -8.06
N GLY A 35 -0.43 11.81 -8.61
CA GLY A 35 -1.39 11.29 -9.56
C GLY A 35 -2.33 12.33 -10.15
N TYR A 36 -3.44 11.83 -10.61
CA TYR A 36 -4.46 12.56 -11.32
C TYR A 36 -5.62 12.92 -10.40
N ASN A 37 -6.05 14.18 -10.43
CA ASN A 37 -7.15 14.70 -9.66
C ASN A 37 -8.33 15.08 -10.57
N LEU A 38 -9.51 14.57 -10.24
CA LEU A 38 -10.80 14.88 -10.84
C LEU A 38 -11.66 15.58 -9.82
N THR A 39 -11.83 16.88 -9.95
CA THR A 39 -12.77 17.64 -9.13
C THR A 39 -14.16 17.60 -9.75
N GLN A 40 -15.16 17.24 -8.98
CA GLN A 40 -16.54 17.24 -9.42
C GLN A 40 -17.02 18.67 -9.69
N THR A 41 -17.88 18.83 -10.69
CA THR A 41 -18.50 20.12 -11.00
C THR A 41 -19.26 20.68 -9.79
N GLN A 42 -18.93 21.88 -9.35
CA GLN A 42 -19.62 22.56 -8.25
C GLN A 42 -20.67 23.52 -8.79
N HIS A 43 -21.74 23.70 -7.99
CA HIS A 43 -22.71 24.73 -8.25
C HIS A 43 -22.38 25.94 -7.35
N GLY A 44 -22.12 27.07 -7.99
CA GLY A 44 -21.94 28.36 -7.30
C GLY A 44 -23.25 29.13 -7.29
N HIS A 45 -23.58 29.66 -6.14
CA HIS A 45 -24.67 30.60 -5.94
C HIS A 45 -24.07 31.99 -5.75
N PHE A 46 -24.36 32.87 -6.66
CA PHE A 46 -23.92 34.27 -6.60
C PHE A 46 -25.08 35.12 -6.12
N ALA A 47 -24.93 35.74 -4.96
CA ALA A 47 -25.84 36.78 -4.46
C ALA A 47 -25.37 38.09 -5.08
N ASP A 48 -26.30 38.95 -5.48
CA ASP A 48 -26.10 40.31 -6.00
C ASP A 48 -25.37 40.35 -7.38
N THR A 49 -26.03 39.86 -8.41
CA THR A 49 -25.76 40.24 -9.79
C THR A 49 -26.81 41.24 -10.25
N GLU A 50 -26.46 42.20 -11.12
CA GLU A 50 -27.41 43.12 -11.76
C GLU A 50 -28.61 42.41 -12.40
N ASP A 51 -28.45 41.12 -12.74
CA ASP A 51 -29.49 40.27 -13.35
C ASP A 51 -30.21 39.36 -12.31
N GLY A 52 -30.01 39.60 -10.99
CA GLY A 52 -30.56 38.78 -9.91
C GLY A 52 -29.68 37.59 -9.52
N PRO A 53 -30.06 36.79 -8.49
CA PRO A 53 -29.26 35.68 -7.99
C PRO A 53 -29.10 34.62 -9.08
N GLY A 54 -27.85 34.38 -9.49
CA GLY A 54 -27.47 33.43 -10.53
C GLY A 54 -26.98 32.11 -9.97
N ARG A 55 -27.38 30.99 -10.59
CA ARG A 55 -26.74 29.68 -10.39
C ARG A 55 -25.79 29.41 -11.54
N GLU A 56 -24.55 29.18 -11.23
CA GLU A 56 -23.55 28.81 -12.26
C GLU A 56 -22.90 27.48 -11.96
N LYS A 57 -22.56 26.75 -13.04
CA LYS A 57 -21.82 25.50 -12.96
C LYS A 57 -20.36 25.79 -13.23
N LEU A 58 -19.51 25.61 -12.22
CA LEU A 58 -18.06 25.65 -12.36
C LEU A 58 -17.55 24.26 -12.70
N GLY A 59 -17.14 24.08 -13.96
CA GLY A 59 -16.48 22.86 -14.43
C GLY A 59 -15.00 22.92 -14.07
N HIS A 60 -14.48 21.81 -13.58
CA HIS A 60 -13.04 21.64 -13.37
C HIS A 60 -12.49 20.77 -14.50
N ARG A 61 -11.32 21.16 -15.01
CA ARG A 61 -10.50 20.32 -15.87
C ARG A 61 -9.63 19.40 -15.03
N HIS A 62 -8.89 18.61 -15.75
CA HIS A 62 -7.88 17.72 -15.21
C HIS A 62 -6.90 18.45 -14.30
N GLY A 63 -6.63 17.83 -13.16
CA GLY A 63 -5.68 18.32 -12.19
C GLY A 63 -4.65 17.25 -11.84
N TRP A 64 -3.66 17.64 -11.08
CA TRP A 64 -2.72 16.73 -10.47
C TRP A 64 -2.81 16.80 -8.95
N THR A 65 -2.41 15.71 -8.29
CA THR A 65 -2.36 15.60 -6.83
C THR A 65 -1.02 15.05 -6.41
N GLY A 66 -0.59 15.40 -5.21
CA GLY A 66 0.56 14.82 -4.55
C GLY A 66 0.32 14.75 -3.06
N PHE A 67 0.81 13.69 -2.42
CA PHE A 67 0.73 13.52 -0.98
C PHE A 67 2.03 12.99 -0.40
N GLY A 68 2.20 13.20 0.90
CA GLY A 68 3.22 12.57 1.71
C GLY A 68 2.64 12.21 3.06
N ALA A 69 2.94 11.01 3.55
CA ALA A 69 2.44 10.52 4.82
C ALA A 69 3.53 9.88 5.66
N VAL A 70 3.38 9.96 6.95
CA VAL A 70 4.14 9.19 7.94
C VAL A 70 3.15 8.39 8.78
N GLY A 71 3.43 7.12 9.00
CA GLY A 71 2.48 6.24 9.66
C GLY A 71 3.14 5.17 10.51
N TRP A 72 2.27 4.41 11.16
CA TRP A 72 2.63 3.28 12.00
C TRP A 72 1.74 2.08 11.69
N GLY A 73 2.38 0.95 11.41
CA GLY A 73 1.71 -0.34 11.24
C GLY A 73 1.72 -1.14 12.55
N PHE A 74 0.58 -1.71 12.90
CA PHE A 74 0.41 -2.46 14.15
C PHE A 74 0.69 -3.96 14.01
N GLY A 75 1.06 -4.42 12.82
CA GLY A 75 1.39 -5.84 12.56
C GLY A 75 0.19 -6.77 12.42
N ASN A 76 -1.02 -6.27 12.58
CA ASN A 76 -2.29 -7.00 12.43
C ASN A 76 -3.11 -6.58 11.21
N GLY A 77 -2.49 -5.84 10.30
CA GLY A 77 -3.13 -5.23 9.14
C GLY A 77 -3.62 -3.80 9.38
N LEU A 78 -3.80 -3.38 10.63
CA LEU A 78 -4.19 -2.02 10.95
C LEU A 78 -2.99 -1.08 10.84
N ARG A 79 -3.24 0.11 10.27
CA ARG A 79 -2.27 1.21 10.17
C ARG A 79 -2.93 2.53 10.52
N ALA A 80 -2.16 3.43 11.09
CA ALA A 80 -2.56 4.83 11.30
C ALA A 80 -1.49 5.74 10.70
N GLU A 81 -1.90 6.84 10.08
CA GLU A 81 -0.97 7.77 9.45
C GLU A 81 -1.45 9.22 9.55
N ILE A 82 -0.48 10.12 9.46
CA ILE A 82 -0.68 11.55 9.27
C ILE A 82 -0.19 11.88 7.86
N GLU A 83 -1.04 12.56 7.10
CA GLU A 83 -0.85 12.84 5.69
C GLU A 83 -0.94 14.33 5.43
N GLY A 84 -0.07 14.82 4.55
CA GLY A 84 -0.18 16.11 3.88
C GLY A 84 -0.58 15.91 2.43
N ASP A 85 -1.61 16.62 1.98
CA ASP A 85 -2.15 16.55 0.63
C ASP A 85 -2.08 17.89 -0.08
N TYR A 86 -1.76 17.86 -1.38
CA TYR A 86 -1.75 19.02 -2.25
C TYR A 86 -2.40 18.69 -3.57
N ASN A 87 -3.37 19.51 -3.97
CA ASN A 87 -4.11 19.37 -5.23
C ASN A 87 -4.06 20.66 -6.03
N TRP A 88 -3.90 20.50 -7.31
CA TRP A 88 -4.03 21.58 -8.27
C TRP A 88 -4.99 21.19 -9.39
N SER A 89 -5.91 22.05 -9.75
CA SER A 89 -6.82 21.86 -10.87
C SER A 89 -7.07 23.16 -11.62
N GLU A 90 -7.27 23.05 -12.93
CA GLU A 90 -7.63 24.15 -13.78
C GLU A 90 -9.14 24.31 -13.83
N ILE A 91 -9.63 25.53 -13.65
CA ILE A 91 -11.05 25.86 -13.81
C ILE A 91 -11.29 26.24 -15.26
N TYR A 92 -12.33 25.66 -15.85
CA TYR A 92 -12.71 25.91 -17.23
C TYR A 92 -14.24 25.91 -17.43
N SER A 93 -14.78 26.94 -18.03
CA SER A 93 -16.15 26.93 -18.52
C SER A 93 -16.19 27.05 -20.04
N LYS A 94 -16.91 26.12 -20.67
CA LYS A 94 -17.10 26.12 -22.13
C LYS A 94 -18.01 27.26 -22.60
N THR A 95 -18.90 27.73 -21.72
CA THR A 95 -20.00 28.63 -22.12
C THR A 95 -19.62 30.08 -21.98
N ARG A 96 -18.66 30.43 -21.12
CA ARG A 96 -18.36 31.81 -20.76
C ARG A 96 -16.87 32.21 -20.78
N GLY A 97 -15.98 31.29 -21.18
CA GLY A 97 -14.53 31.61 -21.28
C GLY A 97 -13.84 31.77 -19.92
N ASP A 98 -14.44 31.25 -18.83
CA ASP A 98 -13.86 31.32 -17.50
C ASP A 98 -12.52 30.62 -17.47
N LYS A 99 -11.53 31.25 -16.85
CA LYS A 99 -10.18 30.73 -16.66
C LYS A 99 -9.78 30.98 -15.21
N GLY A 100 -9.02 30.06 -14.65
CA GLY A 100 -8.49 30.20 -13.31
C GLY A 100 -7.83 28.89 -12.85
N SER A 101 -7.18 28.95 -11.72
CA SER A 101 -6.65 27.77 -11.05
C SER A 101 -7.21 27.66 -9.63
N ASP A 102 -7.50 26.44 -9.26
CA ASP A 102 -7.90 26.08 -7.91
C ASP A 102 -6.81 25.20 -7.30
N ARG A 103 -6.38 25.58 -6.11
CA ARG A 103 -5.40 24.82 -5.31
C ARG A 103 -6.03 24.47 -3.98
N SER A 104 -5.87 23.21 -3.59
CA SER A 104 -6.20 22.81 -2.23
C SER A 104 -5.02 22.10 -1.58
N TYR A 105 -4.80 22.40 -0.32
CA TYR A 105 -3.76 21.78 0.48
C TYR A 105 -4.24 21.61 1.91
N GLY A 106 -3.71 20.60 2.59
CA GLY A 106 -4.09 20.36 3.98
C GLY A 106 -3.51 19.08 4.52
N GLY A 107 -4.14 18.58 5.58
CA GLY A 107 -3.69 17.37 6.24
C GLY A 107 -4.84 16.51 6.72
N PHE A 108 -4.57 15.21 6.81
CA PHE A 108 -5.48 14.17 7.26
C PHE A 108 -4.83 13.30 8.33
N VAL A 109 -5.67 12.74 9.17
CA VAL A 109 -5.35 11.57 9.99
C VAL A 109 -6.16 10.42 9.42
N ASN A 110 -5.46 9.35 9.04
CA ASN A 110 -6.04 8.19 8.37
C ASN A 110 -5.91 6.94 9.24
N VAL A 111 -6.89 6.07 9.12
CA VAL A 111 -6.84 4.69 9.59
C VAL A 111 -7.06 3.80 8.39
N LEU A 112 -6.12 2.85 8.19
CA LEU A 112 -6.13 1.94 7.04
C LEU A 112 -6.06 0.50 7.53
N TYR A 113 -6.57 -0.39 6.69
CA TYR A 113 -6.53 -1.83 6.95
C TYR A 113 -6.04 -2.58 5.71
N ASP A 114 -4.92 -3.29 5.87
CA ASP A 114 -4.33 -4.16 4.88
C ASP A 114 -5.04 -5.52 4.88
N ILE A 115 -5.54 -5.96 3.74
CA ILE A 115 -6.32 -7.17 3.58
C ILE A 115 -5.37 -8.32 3.23
N ASP A 116 -5.21 -9.27 4.15
CA ASP A 116 -4.41 -10.47 3.94
C ASP A 116 -5.21 -11.47 3.07
N LEU A 117 -4.92 -11.47 1.76
CA LEU A 117 -5.56 -12.36 0.79
C LEU A 117 -5.24 -13.84 1.05
N LYS A 118 -4.06 -14.14 1.57
CA LYS A 118 -3.68 -15.51 1.88
C LYS A 118 -4.49 -16.06 3.04
N ARG A 119 -4.66 -15.27 4.09
CA ARG A 119 -5.43 -15.67 5.28
C ARG A 119 -6.92 -15.80 4.99
N LEU A 120 -7.49 -14.89 4.19
CA LEU A 120 -8.93 -14.83 3.97
C LEU A 120 -9.40 -15.74 2.82
N PHE A 121 -8.61 -15.83 1.75
CA PHE A 121 -9.02 -16.48 0.51
C PHE A 121 -8.06 -17.56 0.05
N ASN A 122 -6.97 -17.83 0.79
CA ASN A 122 -5.89 -18.74 0.41
C ASN A 122 -5.24 -18.39 -0.95
N ILE A 123 -5.21 -17.10 -1.28
CA ILE A 123 -4.59 -16.56 -2.49
C ILE A 123 -3.20 -16.04 -2.15
N ASP A 124 -2.17 -16.63 -2.74
CA ASP A 124 -0.76 -16.25 -2.53
C ASP A 124 -0.28 -15.41 -3.70
N VAL A 125 -0.41 -14.09 -3.57
CA VAL A 125 0.03 -13.11 -4.57
C VAL A 125 0.82 -12.00 -3.87
N PRO A 126 1.80 -11.37 -4.55
CA PRO A 126 2.63 -10.31 -3.98
C PRO A 126 1.91 -8.95 -3.92
N VAL A 127 0.60 -8.96 -3.76
CA VAL A 127 -0.23 -7.76 -3.73
C VAL A 127 -1.05 -7.75 -2.45
N THR A 128 -1.00 -6.66 -1.73
CA THR A 128 -1.78 -6.42 -0.51
C THR A 128 -2.81 -5.33 -0.79
N PRO A 129 -4.09 -5.68 -1.01
CA PRO A 129 -5.15 -4.70 -1.07
C PRO A 129 -5.32 -4.03 0.30
N PHE A 130 -5.74 -2.77 0.29
CA PHE A 130 -6.05 -2.05 1.52
C PHE A 130 -7.22 -1.09 1.33
N VAL A 131 -7.86 -0.79 2.45
CA VAL A 131 -8.92 0.21 2.53
C VAL A 131 -8.62 1.16 3.68
N GLY A 132 -9.09 2.39 3.57
CA GLY A 132 -8.87 3.37 4.62
C GLY A 132 -9.94 4.45 4.65
N VAL A 133 -10.00 5.11 5.79
CA VAL A 133 -10.82 6.30 6.00
C VAL A 133 -9.99 7.34 6.73
N GLY A 134 -10.26 8.61 6.43
CA GLY A 134 -9.54 9.72 7.04
C GLY A 134 -10.42 10.91 7.30
N ALA A 135 -9.99 11.73 8.25
CA ALA A 135 -10.58 13.02 8.56
C ALA A 135 -9.48 14.07 8.67
N GLY A 136 -9.77 15.27 8.21
CA GLY A 136 -8.75 16.30 8.13
C GLY A 136 -9.30 17.70 7.90
N TYR A 137 -8.41 18.57 7.51
CA TYR A 137 -8.72 19.95 7.20
C TYR A 137 -8.01 20.37 5.92
N LEU A 138 -8.76 20.90 4.96
CA LEU A 138 -8.24 21.38 3.68
C LEU A 138 -8.53 22.87 3.52
N TRP A 139 -7.50 23.60 3.10
CA TRP A 139 -7.59 24.97 2.62
C TRP A 139 -7.71 24.96 1.11
N GLN A 140 -8.68 25.69 0.61
CA GLN A 140 -8.87 25.95 -0.82
C GLN A 140 -8.45 27.39 -1.13
N ASN A 141 -7.68 27.54 -2.18
CA ASN A 141 -7.21 28.81 -2.69
C ASN A 141 -7.63 28.93 -4.17
N ALA A 142 -8.64 29.77 -4.39
CA ALA A 142 -9.01 30.16 -5.74
C ALA A 142 -8.18 31.38 -6.15
N HIS A 143 -7.51 31.31 -7.30
CA HIS A 143 -6.68 32.37 -7.83
C HIS A 143 -7.15 32.78 -9.22
N ASP A 144 -7.44 34.07 -9.37
CA ASP A 144 -7.84 34.71 -10.63
C ASP A 144 -8.97 33.98 -11.39
N VAL A 145 -9.97 33.52 -10.66
CA VAL A 145 -11.14 32.90 -11.28
C VAL A 145 -12.00 33.98 -11.89
N THR A 146 -11.90 34.12 -13.21
CA THR A 146 -12.75 35.04 -13.98
C THR A 146 -14.10 34.38 -14.20
N VAL A 147 -15.19 35.04 -13.77
CA VAL A 147 -16.56 34.54 -13.89
C VAL A 147 -17.33 35.43 -14.85
N GLY A 148 -17.80 34.85 -15.98
CA GLY A 148 -18.64 35.50 -16.95
C GLY A 148 -17.88 36.21 -18.08
N ASN A 149 -18.63 36.71 -19.08
CA ASN A 149 -18.10 37.38 -20.28
C ASN A 149 -17.39 38.70 -20.01
N ASN A 150 -17.52 39.24 -18.81
CA ASN A 150 -16.84 40.46 -18.42
C ASN A 150 -15.58 40.12 -17.63
N ALA A 151 -14.41 40.40 -18.17
CA ALA A 151 -13.11 40.30 -17.50
C ALA A 151 -12.99 41.08 -16.18
N ALA A 152 -14.05 41.73 -15.79
CA ALA A 152 -14.18 42.61 -14.65
C ALA A 152 -14.52 41.89 -13.33
N ARG A 153 -14.78 40.58 -13.36
CA ARG A 153 -15.13 39.80 -12.14
C ARG A 153 -14.04 38.75 -11.88
N SER A 154 -13.11 39.07 -11.01
CA SER A 154 -12.09 38.13 -10.55
C SER A 154 -12.41 37.72 -9.12
N LEU A 155 -12.52 36.42 -8.89
CA LEU A 155 -12.71 35.82 -7.59
C LEU A 155 -11.37 35.29 -7.10
N SER A 156 -10.88 35.82 -5.99
CA SER A 156 -9.68 35.31 -5.31
C SER A 156 -9.97 35.21 -3.82
N GLY A 157 -9.56 34.10 -3.23
CA GLY A 157 -9.75 33.91 -1.79
C GLY A 157 -9.25 32.55 -1.31
N THR A 158 -8.95 32.49 -0.03
CA THR A 158 -8.57 31.23 0.64
C THR A 158 -9.58 30.94 1.73
N LYS A 159 -10.12 29.74 1.75
CA LYS A 159 -10.98 29.25 2.84
C LYS A 159 -10.64 27.80 3.18
N GLY A 160 -10.58 27.54 4.50
CA GLY A 160 -10.40 26.20 5.01
C GLY A 160 -11.69 25.60 5.53
N GLY A 161 -11.77 24.28 5.52
CA GLY A 161 -12.90 23.52 6.03
C GLY A 161 -12.54 22.09 6.39
N PHE A 162 -13.41 21.50 7.20
CA PHE A 162 -13.34 20.06 7.49
C PHE A 162 -13.45 19.26 6.21
N ALA A 163 -12.63 18.20 6.14
CA ALA A 163 -12.65 17.25 5.03
C ALA A 163 -12.58 15.81 5.55
N TYR A 164 -13.15 14.91 4.79
CA TYR A 164 -13.03 13.47 5.02
C TYR A 164 -12.59 12.78 3.75
N GLN A 165 -11.98 11.61 3.90
CA GLN A 165 -11.58 10.80 2.73
C GLN A 165 -11.85 9.32 2.92
N GLY A 166 -12.15 8.66 1.81
CA GLY A 166 -12.16 7.21 1.67
C GLY A 166 -11.04 6.79 0.73
N ILE A 167 -10.30 5.76 1.11
CA ILE A 167 -9.13 5.26 0.40
C ILE A 167 -9.34 3.79 0.07
N VAL A 168 -9.06 3.42 -1.17
CA VAL A 168 -8.97 2.03 -1.61
C VAL A 168 -7.71 1.89 -2.44
N GLY A 169 -6.89 0.90 -2.15
CA GLY A 169 -5.63 0.75 -2.86
C GLY A 169 -5.08 -0.65 -2.83
N ALA A 170 -3.92 -0.80 -3.45
CA ALA A 170 -3.15 -2.02 -3.46
C ALA A 170 -1.66 -1.67 -3.38
N ALA A 171 -0.93 -2.42 -2.57
CA ALA A 171 0.51 -2.34 -2.44
C ALA A 171 1.17 -3.59 -3.03
N TYR A 172 2.25 -3.39 -3.77
CA TYR A 172 3.08 -4.44 -4.35
C TYR A 172 4.47 -4.39 -3.73
N ASP A 173 4.87 -5.46 -3.06
CA ASP A 173 6.20 -5.58 -2.46
C ASP A 173 7.27 -5.67 -3.55
N ILE A 174 8.26 -4.79 -3.52
CA ILE A 174 9.35 -4.78 -4.50
C ILE A 174 10.36 -5.87 -4.13
N PRO A 175 10.55 -6.90 -4.98
CA PRO A 175 11.48 -7.97 -4.70
C PRO A 175 12.92 -7.46 -4.53
N GLY A 176 13.63 -7.98 -3.52
CA GLY A 176 15.02 -7.62 -3.26
C GLY A 176 15.24 -6.39 -2.40
N VAL A 177 14.20 -5.61 -2.10
CA VAL A 177 14.29 -4.46 -1.19
C VAL A 177 13.24 -4.60 -0.09
N PRO A 178 13.57 -5.23 1.03
CA PRO A 178 12.63 -5.39 2.14
C PRO A 178 12.05 -4.07 2.61
N GLY A 179 10.73 -4.01 2.78
CA GLY A 179 10.02 -2.83 3.23
C GLY A 179 9.65 -1.82 2.15
N LEU A 180 10.16 -1.98 0.93
CA LEU A 180 9.82 -1.10 -0.19
C LEU A 180 8.61 -1.66 -0.94
N GLN A 181 7.58 -0.84 -1.08
CA GLN A 181 6.34 -1.17 -1.78
C GLN A 181 6.01 -0.11 -2.82
N MET A 182 5.48 -0.53 -3.96
CA MET A 182 4.80 0.34 -4.90
C MET A 182 3.32 0.34 -4.58
N THR A 183 2.68 1.52 -4.51
CA THR A 183 1.26 1.66 -4.19
C THR A 183 0.47 2.22 -5.35
N THR A 184 -0.77 1.78 -5.47
CA THR A 184 -1.78 2.38 -6.34
C THR A 184 -3.01 2.63 -5.51
N GLU A 185 -3.57 3.85 -5.60
CA GLU A 185 -4.67 4.26 -4.75
C GLU A 185 -5.73 5.02 -5.52
N TYR A 186 -6.96 4.77 -5.13
CA TYR A 186 -8.08 5.64 -5.44
C TYR A 186 -8.55 6.28 -4.14
N ARG A 187 -8.68 7.59 -4.15
CA ARG A 187 -9.16 8.38 -3.02
C ARG A 187 -10.36 9.21 -3.42
N MET A 188 -11.34 9.25 -2.54
CA MET A 188 -12.47 10.16 -2.62
C MET A 188 -12.40 11.11 -1.44
N ILE A 189 -12.18 12.39 -1.72
CA ILE A 189 -12.14 13.43 -0.68
C ILE A 189 -13.43 14.24 -0.76
N GLY A 190 -14.11 14.37 0.37
CA GLY A 190 -15.33 15.15 0.50
C GLY A 190 -15.16 16.31 1.48
N GLN A 191 -15.64 17.48 1.10
CA GLN A 191 -15.81 18.64 1.99
C GLN A 191 -17.30 18.94 2.12
N PRO A 192 -17.93 18.62 3.28
CA PRO A 192 -19.38 18.72 3.44
C PRO A 192 -19.87 20.15 3.65
N SER A 193 -18.97 21.07 3.98
CA SER A 193 -19.34 22.46 4.23
C SER A 193 -19.50 23.22 2.92
N SER A 194 -20.66 23.79 2.69
CA SER A 194 -20.77 24.89 1.75
C SER A 194 -19.91 26.05 2.25
N PHE A 195 -19.06 26.58 1.39
CA PHE A 195 -18.23 27.72 1.79
C PHE A 195 -18.56 28.94 0.95
N THR A 196 -18.65 30.07 1.66
CA THR A 196 -18.82 31.36 1.03
C THR A 196 -17.45 32.00 0.85
N MET A 197 -17.03 32.24 -0.38
CA MET A 197 -15.89 33.12 -0.65
C MET A 197 -16.37 34.56 -0.60
N GLY A 198 -15.79 35.33 0.30
CA GLY A 198 -16.05 36.76 0.39
C GLY A 198 -15.35 37.52 -0.72
N ASN A 199 -16.03 38.52 -1.25
CA ASN A 199 -15.56 39.60 -2.10
C ASN A 199 -15.01 39.20 -3.48
N TYR A 200 -15.89 39.13 -4.46
CA TYR A 200 -15.49 39.41 -5.82
C TYR A 200 -15.62 40.93 -6.09
N THR A 201 -14.59 41.50 -6.71
CA THR A 201 -14.66 42.88 -7.22
C THR A 201 -15.33 42.84 -8.59
N ALA A 202 -16.53 43.38 -8.68
CA ALA A 202 -17.08 43.76 -10.01
C ALA A 202 -16.53 45.12 -10.37
N SER A 203 -16.11 45.30 -11.63
CA SER A 203 -15.73 46.64 -12.13
C SER A 203 -16.98 47.48 -12.28
N GLY A 204 -17.33 48.21 -11.22
CA GLY A 204 -18.47 49.14 -11.12
C GLY A 204 -18.51 49.71 -9.70
N PRO A 205 -19.21 50.83 -9.47
CA PRO A 205 -19.13 51.59 -8.23
C PRO A 205 -19.75 50.90 -7.01
N GLU A 206 -20.32 49.68 -7.14
CA GLU A 206 -21.00 48.98 -6.02
C GLU A 206 -20.80 47.46 -6.12
N GLY A 207 -19.57 46.97 -5.93
CA GLY A 207 -19.33 45.60 -6.32
C GLY A 207 -18.64 44.69 -5.34
N THR A 208 -19.16 44.48 -4.14
CA THR A 208 -18.75 43.33 -3.31
C THR A 208 -19.92 42.34 -3.22
N GLY A 209 -19.83 41.24 -3.97
CA GLY A 209 -20.78 40.12 -3.85
C GLY A 209 -20.18 38.93 -3.14
N HIS A 210 -21.02 38.07 -2.60
CA HIS A 210 -20.62 36.81 -2.00
C HIS A 210 -20.97 35.66 -2.91
N ALA A 211 -19.99 34.75 -3.15
CA ALA A 211 -20.23 33.51 -3.86
C ALA A 211 -20.25 32.35 -2.86
N SER A 212 -21.32 31.58 -2.85
CA SER A 212 -21.48 30.38 -2.04
C SER A 212 -21.35 29.15 -2.93
N PHE A 213 -20.52 28.20 -2.53
CA PHE A 213 -20.28 26.96 -3.27
C PHE A 213 -20.80 25.78 -2.46
N ASP A 214 -21.46 24.84 -3.14
CA ASP A 214 -21.96 23.61 -2.57
C ASP A 214 -20.80 22.63 -2.25
N HIS A 215 -21.16 21.50 -1.65
CA HIS A 215 -20.26 20.40 -1.30
C HIS A 215 -19.28 20.08 -2.43
N ARG A 216 -18.03 19.80 -2.06
CA ARG A 216 -16.98 19.44 -3.02
C ARG A 216 -16.58 17.98 -2.85
N PHE A 217 -16.45 17.30 -3.99
CA PHE A 217 -15.88 15.96 -4.08
C PHE A 217 -14.71 15.96 -5.05
N ASN A 218 -13.60 15.40 -4.61
CA ASN A 218 -12.42 15.14 -5.43
C ASN A 218 -12.22 13.64 -5.54
N HIS A 219 -11.90 13.18 -6.74
CA HIS A 219 -11.54 11.80 -7.02
C HIS A 219 -10.09 11.77 -7.48
N GLN A 220 -9.25 11.04 -6.78
CA GLN A 220 -7.82 10.98 -7.06
C GLN A 220 -7.42 9.57 -7.44
N PHE A 221 -6.58 9.45 -8.46
CA PHE A 221 -5.91 8.21 -8.85
C PHE A 221 -4.41 8.43 -8.70
N ILE A 222 -3.81 7.70 -7.77
CA ILE A 222 -2.45 7.95 -7.29
C ILE A 222 -1.60 6.71 -7.50
N VAL A 223 -0.34 6.94 -7.87
CA VAL A 223 0.74 5.94 -7.80
C VAL A 223 1.76 6.47 -6.82
N GLY A 224 2.23 5.61 -5.94
CA GLY A 224 3.12 5.99 -4.86
C GLY A 224 4.18 4.93 -4.55
N VAL A 225 5.02 5.30 -3.61
CA VAL A 225 6.05 4.44 -3.03
C VAL A 225 5.98 4.55 -1.52
N ARG A 226 5.90 3.40 -0.87
CA ARG A 226 5.88 3.25 0.58
C ARG A 226 7.13 2.53 1.05
N TYR A 227 7.72 3.01 2.14
CA TYR A 227 8.85 2.34 2.76
C TYR A 227 8.57 2.09 4.25
N ALA A 228 8.56 0.82 4.64
CA ALA A 228 8.40 0.38 6.03
C ALA A 228 9.78 0.08 6.64
N PHE A 229 10.14 0.81 7.69
CA PHE A 229 11.49 0.76 8.27
C PHE A 229 11.78 -0.50 9.09
N ASN A 230 10.75 -1.19 9.55
CA ASN A 230 10.89 -2.33 10.46
C ASN A 230 10.51 -3.67 9.80
N ASN A 231 10.58 -3.76 8.47
CA ASN A 231 10.40 -5.00 7.75
C ASN A 231 11.69 -5.81 7.82
N ALA A 232 11.81 -6.63 8.88
CA ALA A 232 12.88 -7.60 8.96
C ALA A 232 12.80 -8.56 7.75
N PRO A 233 13.94 -8.91 7.14
CA PRO A 233 13.96 -9.98 6.14
C PRO A 233 13.29 -11.24 6.72
N PRO A 234 12.54 -12.01 5.94
CA PRO A 234 12.01 -13.28 6.43
C PRO A 234 13.17 -14.10 6.99
N PRO A 235 12.99 -14.75 8.16
CA PRO A 235 14.03 -15.58 8.74
C PRO A 235 14.48 -16.59 7.67
N PRO A 236 15.79 -16.86 7.53
CA PRO A 236 16.28 -17.84 6.60
C PRO A 236 15.53 -19.16 6.82
N PRO A 237 15.23 -19.92 5.77
CA PRO A 237 14.58 -21.22 5.91
C PRO A 237 15.30 -22.02 6.98
N PRO A 238 14.61 -22.69 7.89
CA PRO A 238 15.27 -23.54 8.88
C PRO A 238 16.24 -24.46 8.14
N ALA A 239 17.48 -24.49 8.62
CA ALA A 239 18.48 -25.41 8.07
C ALA A 239 17.85 -26.80 7.98
N PRO A 240 18.06 -27.55 6.88
CA PRO A 240 17.55 -28.91 6.78
C PRO A 240 17.87 -29.65 8.08
N ALA A 241 16.87 -30.21 8.73
CA ALA A 241 17.07 -30.98 9.94
C ALA A 241 18.13 -32.04 9.60
N VAL A 242 19.28 -31.99 10.29
CA VAL A 242 20.27 -33.02 10.18
C VAL A 242 19.57 -34.29 10.68
N VAL A 243 19.11 -35.11 9.75
CA VAL A 243 18.54 -36.42 10.09
C VAL A 243 19.67 -37.19 10.75
N PRO A 244 19.55 -37.54 12.03
CA PRO A 244 20.57 -38.38 12.66
C PRO A 244 20.74 -39.63 11.79
N PRO A 245 21.98 -40.10 11.53
CA PRO A 245 22.16 -41.31 10.79
C PRO A 245 21.32 -42.42 11.43
N ALA A 246 20.59 -43.15 10.58
CA ALA A 246 19.73 -44.23 11.06
C ALA A 246 20.57 -45.16 11.96
N PRO A 247 20.06 -45.59 13.11
CA PRO A 247 20.81 -46.47 13.98
C PRO A 247 21.18 -47.72 13.18
N THR A 248 22.48 -47.99 13.12
CA THR A 248 23.01 -49.16 12.42
C THR A 248 22.43 -50.40 13.14
N ALA A 249 21.76 -51.23 12.37
CA ALA A 249 21.13 -52.44 12.95
C ALA A 249 22.18 -53.27 13.72
N ALA A 250 21.88 -53.59 14.98
CA ALA A 250 22.75 -54.45 15.77
C ALA A 250 22.93 -55.78 15.06
N ARG A 251 24.16 -56.21 14.85
CA ARG A 251 24.49 -57.49 14.25
C ARG A 251 24.76 -58.47 15.40
N THR A 252 24.15 -59.63 15.33
CA THR A 252 24.38 -60.72 16.29
C THR A 252 25.24 -61.79 15.60
N TYR A 253 26.31 -62.19 16.24
CA TYR A 253 27.21 -63.23 15.79
C TYR A 253 27.11 -64.40 16.77
N LEU A 254 26.81 -65.62 16.30
CA LEU A 254 26.69 -66.82 17.13
C LEU A 254 28.00 -67.62 17.02
N VAL A 255 28.66 -67.82 18.13
CA VAL A 255 29.89 -68.60 18.23
C VAL A 255 29.57 -69.91 19.00
N PHE A 256 29.90 -71.02 18.39
CA PHE A 256 29.68 -72.35 18.98
C PHE A 256 31.01 -72.93 19.45
N PHE A 257 30.95 -73.64 20.56
CA PHE A 257 32.08 -74.35 21.15
C PHE A 257 31.81 -75.87 21.07
N ASP A 258 32.89 -76.68 21.03
CA ASP A 258 32.76 -78.12 21.13
C ASP A 258 32.30 -78.52 22.52
N TRP A 259 31.68 -79.69 22.62
CA TRP A 259 31.18 -80.19 23.88
C TRP A 259 32.33 -80.31 24.93
N ASP A 260 32.10 -79.75 26.12
CA ASP A 260 33.09 -79.71 27.24
C ASP A 260 34.43 -79.03 26.83
N GLY A 261 34.42 -78.12 25.86
CA GLY A 261 35.60 -77.40 25.36
C GLY A 261 35.44 -75.91 25.34
N ALA A 262 36.41 -75.14 25.86
CA ALA A 262 36.46 -73.68 25.80
C ALA A 262 37.35 -73.18 24.62
N ALA A 263 37.90 -74.02 23.80
CA ALA A 263 38.72 -73.63 22.69
C ALA A 263 37.89 -73.26 21.48
N LEU A 264 38.24 -72.11 20.84
CA LEU A 264 37.58 -71.65 19.60
C LEU A 264 37.87 -72.64 18.46
N THR A 265 36.83 -73.14 17.82
CA THR A 265 36.93 -73.94 16.60
C THR A 265 37.44 -73.04 15.43
N GLY A 266 37.88 -73.64 14.33
CA GLY A 266 38.24 -72.89 13.14
C GLY A 266 37.12 -71.96 12.64
N ARG A 267 35.89 -72.45 12.65
CA ARG A 267 34.70 -71.70 12.27
C ARG A 267 34.40 -70.56 13.24
N SER A 268 34.54 -70.81 14.53
CA SER A 268 34.33 -69.77 15.56
C SER A 268 35.32 -68.65 15.48
N ARG A 269 36.57 -68.91 15.11
CA ARG A 269 37.61 -67.89 14.85
C ARG A 269 37.27 -67.02 13.68
N GLU A 270 36.76 -67.60 12.59
CA GLU A 270 36.30 -66.81 11.40
C GLU A 270 35.16 -65.84 11.77
N ILE A 271 34.15 -66.32 12.53
CA ILE A 271 33.03 -65.48 12.96
C ILE A 271 33.48 -64.32 13.87
N VAL A 272 34.39 -64.60 14.81
CA VAL A 272 34.97 -63.55 15.65
C VAL A 272 35.80 -62.54 14.82
N ALA A 273 36.54 -63.01 13.86
CA ALA A 273 37.31 -62.13 12.96
C ALA A 273 36.39 -61.24 12.11
N GLU A 274 35.29 -61.81 11.59
CA GLU A 274 34.26 -61.04 10.86
C GLU A 274 33.61 -59.98 11.76
N ALA A 275 33.24 -60.31 12.99
CA ALA A 275 32.69 -59.40 13.96
C ALA A 275 33.68 -58.26 14.30
N ALA A 276 34.95 -58.57 14.46
CA ALA A 276 36.01 -57.57 14.68
C ALA A 276 36.19 -56.65 13.51
N GLN A 277 36.20 -57.17 12.26
CA GLN A 277 36.25 -56.33 11.07
C GLN A 277 35.01 -55.43 10.93
N ALA A 278 33.81 -55.99 11.18
CA ALA A 278 32.58 -55.19 11.14
C ALA A 278 32.56 -54.04 12.18
N SER A 279 33.20 -54.24 13.34
CA SER A 279 33.26 -53.21 14.39
C SER A 279 34.12 -52.01 14.03
N THR A 280 35.09 -52.14 13.13
CA THR A 280 35.97 -51.06 12.68
C THR A 280 35.26 -50.05 11.75
N HIS A 281 34.12 -50.42 11.17
CA HIS A 281 33.36 -49.62 10.22
C HIS A 281 32.17 -48.83 10.85
N VAL A 282 32.00 -48.92 12.17
CA VAL A 282 30.91 -48.23 12.91
C VAL A 282 31.51 -47.21 13.90
N GLN A 283 30.85 -46.04 14.00
CA GLN A 283 31.33 -44.98 14.88
C GLN A 283 31.19 -45.28 16.36
N THR A 284 30.28 -46.13 16.75
CA THR A 284 30.07 -46.51 18.14
C THR A 284 29.97 -48.06 18.20
N THR A 285 30.86 -48.70 18.94
CA THR A 285 30.87 -50.14 19.10
C THR A 285 30.66 -50.52 20.54
N ARG A 286 29.59 -51.27 20.82
CA ARG A 286 29.36 -51.96 22.06
C ARG A 286 29.23 -53.45 21.77
N ILE A 287 30.09 -54.24 22.38
CA ILE A 287 30.06 -55.67 22.24
C ILE A 287 29.49 -56.26 23.54
N GLU A 288 28.40 -56.96 23.43
CA GLU A 288 27.83 -57.76 24.54
C GLU A 288 28.07 -59.24 24.23
N VAL A 289 28.65 -59.95 25.18
CA VAL A 289 28.86 -61.38 25.11
C VAL A 289 27.95 -62.04 26.10
N ASN A 290 27.03 -62.84 25.60
CA ASN A 290 26.07 -63.57 26.42
C ASN A 290 26.38 -65.07 26.27
N GLY A 291 26.61 -65.77 27.36
CA GLY A 291 26.85 -67.18 27.44
C GLY A 291 25.81 -67.91 28.25
#